data_286af49d7db220c79b7fcef43474e11b
#
_entry.id   286af49d7db220c79b7fcef43474e11b
#
_cell.length_a   1.000
_cell.length_b   1.000
_cell.length_c   1.000
_cell.angle_alpha   90.00
_cell.angle_beta   90.00
_cell.angle_gamma   90.00
#
_symmetry.space_group_name_H-M   'P 1'
#
loop_
_entity.id
_entity.type
_entity.pdbx_description
1 polymer ?
#
loop_
_entity_poly.entity_id
_entity_poly.type
_entity_poly.pdbx_seq_one_letter_code
_entity_poly.pdbx_strand_id
1 'polypeptide(L)'
;MILLLTVAASITAGMIYSLLLAVASINFKADQTLVGTAMNMLGLALATVIAKAYNIATTSGADNSARIAFVENKKALALVEGTEFNWFMILAFAALAVGWVVLYKTRFGLRLMACGEHPQAADSVGINVKKMRYSGVLISGAVGGLGGIAYVT
;
A
#
# COMPACT_ATOMS: atom_id res chain seq x y z
N MET A 1 12.10 -17.85 0.83
CA MET A 1 10.69 -18.21 1.01
C MET A 1 9.96 -17.27 1.97
N ILE A 2 10.52 -16.97 3.14
CA ILE A 2 9.92 -16.04 4.14
C ILE A 2 9.72 -14.64 3.57
N LEU A 3 10.68 -14.09 2.84
CA LEU A 3 10.62 -12.75 2.25
C LEU A 3 9.49 -12.62 1.20
N LEU A 4 9.26 -13.65 0.38
CA LEU A 4 8.14 -13.66 -0.56
C LEU A 4 6.79 -13.69 0.16
N LEU A 5 6.70 -14.44 1.26
CA LEU A 5 5.49 -14.50 2.09
C LEU A 5 5.21 -13.16 2.78
N THR A 6 6.22 -12.47 3.31
CA THR A 6 6.05 -11.15 3.93
C THR A 6 5.64 -10.09 2.93
N VAL A 7 6.22 -10.10 1.71
CA VAL A 7 5.83 -9.20 0.62
C VAL A 7 4.38 -9.46 0.21
N ALA A 8 3.99 -10.72 0.01
CA ALA A 8 2.61 -11.05 -0.35
C ALA A 8 1.62 -10.66 0.76
N ALA A 9 1.96 -10.91 2.03
CA ALA A 9 1.13 -10.51 3.16
C ALA A 9 0.96 -8.99 3.26
N SER A 10 2.02 -8.21 3.01
CA SER A 10 1.94 -6.75 3.02
C SER A 10 1.10 -6.19 1.87
N ILE A 11 1.24 -6.73 0.66
CA ILE A 11 0.41 -6.35 -0.48
C ILE A 11 -1.07 -6.63 -0.18
N THR A 12 -1.38 -7.82 0.34
CA THR A 12 -2.77 -8.17 0.69
C THR A 12 -3.33 -7.31 1.81
N ALA A 13 -2.56 -7.03 2.85
CA ALA A 13 -2.94 -6.13 3.93
C ALA A 13 -3.19 -4.70 3.41
N GLY A 14 -2.31 -4.18 2.55
CA GLY A 14 -2.48 -2.88 1.91
C GLY A 14 -3.73 -2.81 1.03
N MET A 15 -4.02 -3.86 0.27
CA MET A 15 -5.25 -3.96 -0.53
C MET A 15 -6.51 -3.98 0.34
N ILE A 16 -6.53 -4.77 1.42
CA ILE A 16 -7.67 -4.85 2.34
C ILE A 16 -7.89 -3.49 3.01
N TYR A 17 -6.82 -2.83 3.44
CA TYR A 17 -6.90 -1.52 4.06
C TYR A 17 -7.41 -0.46 3.09
N SER A 18 -6.94 -0.46 1.84
CA SER A 18 -7.42 0.46 0.82
C SER A 18 -8.86 0.21 0.39
N LEU A 19 -9.35 -1.04 0.52
CA LEU A 19 -10.76 -1.38 0.30
C LEU A 19 -11.68 -0.62 1.27
N LEU A 20 -11.30 -0.47 2.53
CA LEU A 20 -12.08 0.32 3.50
C LEU A 20 -12.24 1.77 3.04
N LEU A 21 -11.16 2.38 2.57
CA LEU A 21 -11.19 3.73 1.99
C LEU A 21 -12.08 3.79 0.74
N ALA A 22 -11.97 2.79 -0.15
CA ALA A 22 -12.76 2.72 -1.37
C ALA A 22 -14.25 2.62 -1.06
N VAL A 23 -14.64 1.75 -0.12
CA VAL A 23 -16.04 1.61 0.29
C VAL A 23 -16.58 2.90 0.90
N ALA A 24 -15.82 3.54 1.78
CA ALA A 24 -16.24 4.77 2.42
C ALA A 24 -16.40 5.93 1.42
N SER A 25 -15.45 6.11 0.50
CA SER A 25 -15.49 7.23 -0.45
C SER A 25 -16.42 6.99 -1.64
N ILE A 26 -16.52 5.75 -2.15
CA ILE A 26 -17.27 5.45 -3.37
C ILE A 26 -18.74 5.11 -3.06
N ASN A 27 -18.99 4.29 -2.03
CA ASN A 27 -20.36 3.87 -1.71
C ASN A 27 -21.08 4.89 -0.82
N PHE A 28 -20.44 5.37 0.23
CA PHE A 28 -21.04 6.32 1.16
C PHE A 28 -20.91 7.78 0.70
N LYS A 29 -20.19 8.03 -0.41
CA LYS A 29 -19.94 9.39 -0.94
C LYS A 29 -19.37 10.33 0.13
N ALA A 30 -18.64 9.78 1.11
CA ALA A 30 -17.98 10.56 2.14
C ALA A 30 -16.84 11.39 1.54
N ASP A 31 -16.56 12.53 2.17
CA ASP A 31 -15.44 13.36 1.76
C ASP A 31 -14.12 12.57 1.87
N GLN A 32 -13.45 12.44 0.74
CA GLN A 32 -12.22 11.64 0.64
C GLN A 32 -11.11 12.15 1.57
N THR A 33 -11.06 13.45 1.81
CA THR A 33 -10.08 14.08 2.70
C THR A 33 -10.32 13.67 4.15
N LEU A 34 -11.59 13.73 4.59
CA LEU A 34 -12.00 13.31 5.94
C LEU A 34 -11.74 11.82 6.18
N VAL A 35 -12.14 10.98 5.22
CA VAL A 35 -11.92 9.54 5.31
C VAL A 35 -10.42 9.22 5.31
N GLY A 36 -9.62 9.91 4.49
CA GLY A 36 -8.17 9.73 4.43
C GLY A 36 -7.48 10.06 5.75
N THR A 37 -7.83 11.17 6.40
CA THR A 37 -7.27 11.54 7.72
C THR A 37 -7.68 10.58 8.82
N ALA A 38 -8.95 10.15 8.84
CA ALA A 38 -9.44 9.15 9.79
C ALA A 38 -8.71 7.80 9.63
N MET A 39 -8.53 7.37 8.37
CA MET A 39 -7.78 6.14 8.06
C MET A 39 -6.31 6.24 8.49
N ASN A 40 -5.66 7.39 8.31
CA ASN A 40 -4.28 7.57 8.76
C ASN A 40 -4.16 7.39 10.29
N MET A 41 -5.07 7.97 11.07
CA MET A 41 -5.11 7.77 12.53
C MET A 41 -5.43 6.32 12.91
N LEU A 42 -6.38 5.70 12.21
CA LEU A 42 -6.74 4.30 12.41
C LEU A 42 -5.55 3.36 12.14
N GLY A 43 -4.79 3.62 11.06
CA GLY A 43 -3.61 2.84 10.71
C GLY A 43 -2.55 2.86 11.79
N LEU A 44 -2.25 4.04 12.33
CA LEU A 44 -1.29 4.19 13.43
C LEU A 44 -1.76 3.48 14.70
N ALA A 45 -3.04 3.63 15.04
CA ALA A 45 -3.62 2.97 16.21
C ALA A 45 -3.61 1.44 16.07
N LEU A 46 -4.01 0.90 14.92
CA LEU A 46 -3.97 -0.53 14.64
C LEU A 46 -2.54 -1.08 14.70
N ALA A 47 -1.58 -0.40 14.11
CA ALA A 47 -0.19 -0.81 14.14
C ALA A 47 0.35 -0.90 15.57
N THR A 48 0.05 0.08 16.42
CA THR A 48 0.48 0.08 17.83
C THR A 48 -0.20 -1.01 18.65
N VAL A 49 -1.49 -1.27 18.43
CA VAL A 49 -2.23 -2.33 19.13
C VAL A 49 -1.72 -3.72 18.73
N ILE A 50 -1.53 -3.97 17.44
CA ILE A 50 -1.01 -5.25 16.94
C ILE A 50 0.41 -5.50 17.45
N ALA A 51 1.28 -4.47 17.39
CA ALA A 51 2.64 -4.58 17.90
C ALA A 51 2.68 -4.88 19.40
N LYS A 52 1.84 -4.22 20.22
CA LYS A 52 1.71 -4.52 21.64
C LYS A 52 1.18 -5.92 21.90
N ALA A 53 0.15 -6.34 21.19
CA ALA A 53 -0.42 -7.67 21.32
C ALA A 53 0.60 -8.76 20.98
N TYR A 54 1.40 -8.56 19.94
CA TYR A 54 2.47 -9.48 19.56
C TYR A 54 3.57 -9.54 20.61
N ASN A 55 4.02 -8.39 21.13
CA ASN A 55 5.04 -8.35 22.20
C ASN A 55 4.58 -9.00 23.49
N ILE A 56 3.31 -8.83 23.89
CA ILE A 56 2.74 -9.51 25.06
C ILE A 56 2.69 -11.03 24.84
N ALA A 57 2.40 -11.47 23.61
CA ALA A 57 2.34 -12.90 23.30
C ALA A 57 3.71 -13.59 23.21
N THR A 58 4.76 -12.85 22.80
CA THR A 58 6.08 -13.43 22.54
C THR A 58 7.12 -13.18 23.64
N THR A 59 6.94 -12.13 24.45
CA THR A 59 7.93 -11.71 25.46
C THR A 59 7.24 -11.49 26.79
N SER A 60 7.44 -12.41 27.72
CA SER A 60 6.97 -12.29 29.12
C SER A 60 7.79 -11.27 29.94
N GLY A 61 8.21 -10.18 29.39
CA GLY A 61 9.08 -9.18 30.07
C GLY A 61 9.09 -7.82 29.41
N ALA A 62 8.75 -6.91 30.16
CA ALA A 62 9.03 -5.51 30.47
C ALA A 62 9.61 -4.52 29.41
N ASP A 63 9.91 -4.87 28.18
CA ASP A 63 10.36 -3.89 27.18
C ASP A 63 9.24 -3.53 26.19
N ASN A 64 8.64 -2.36 26.44
CA ASN A 64 7.52 -1.76 25.68
C ASN A 64 7.87 -1.25 24.28
N SER A 65 9.03 -1.55 23.74
CA SER A 65 9.39 -1.21 22.37
C SER A 65 9.17 -2.40 21.44
N ALA A 66 8.28 -2.27 20.49
CA ALA A 66 8.16 -3.19 19.37
C ALA A 66 9.45 -3.13 18.53
N ARG A 67 10.51 -3.74 19.03
CA ARG A 67 11.71 -4.01 18.23
C ARG A 67 11.40 -5.21 17.36
N ILE A 68 10.94 -4.95 16.17
CA ILE A 68 11.00 -5.94 15.12
C ILE A 68 12.49 -6.07 14.80
N ALA A 69 13.09 -7.20 15.21
CA ALA A 69 14.51 -7.47 14.99
C ALA A 69 14.76 -7.76 13.49
N PHE A 70 14.79 -6.72 12.67
CA PHE A 70 15.12 -6.80 11.24
C PHE A 70 16.59 -6.49 10.94
N VAL A 71 17.43 -6.29 11.95
CA VAL A 71 18.82 -5.90 11.78
C VAL A 71 19.66 -6.97 11.03
N GLU A 72 19.29 -8.25 11.11
CA GLU A 72 19.98 -9.31 10.39
C GLU A 72 19.63 -9.39 8.89
N ASN A 73 18.41 -8.97 8.52
CA ASN A 73 17.96 -9.03 7.12
C ASN A 73 18.47 -7.86 6.27
N LYS A 74 18.91 -6.77 6.90
CA LYS A 74 19.47 -5.60 6.20
C LYS A 74 20.72 -5.96 5.39
N LYS A 75 21.55 -6.89 5.89
CA LYS A 75 22.74 -7.37 5.19
C LYS A 75 22.42 -8.32 4.02
N ALA A 76 21.34 -9.09 4.14
CA ALA A 76 20.94 -10.05 3.11
C ALA A 76 20.27 -9.38 1.89
N LEU A 77 19.76 -8.16 2.07
CA LEU A 77 19.08 -7.38 1.03
C LEU A 77 19.96 -6.28 0.40
N ALA A 78 21.15 -6.05 0.92
CA ALA A 78 22.10 -5.10 0.34
C ALA A 78 22.69 -5.66 -0.97
N LEU A 79 22.58 -4.90 -2.05
CA LEU A 79 23.17 -5.24 -3.36
C LEU A 79 24.69 -5.16 -3.35
N VAL A 80 25.27 -4.30 -2.51
CA VAL A 80 26.72 -4.09 -2.40
C VAL A 80 27.05 -3.92 -0.92
N GLU A 81 27.98 -4.73 -0.40
CA GLU A 81 28.47 -4.59 0.96
C GLU A 81 29.11 -3.19 1.16
N GLY A 82 28.54 -2.41 2.07
CA GLY A 82 29.05 -1.07 2.40
C GLY A 82 28.31 0.10 1.75
N THR A 83 27.27 -0.14 0.94
CA THR A 83 26.42 0.91 0.38
C THR A 83 24.96 0.70 0.80
N GLU A 84 24.25 1.80 0.99
CA GLU A 84 22.82 1.81 1.35
C GLU A 84 21.89 1.39 0.16
N PHE A 85 22.48 0.80 -0.91
CA PHE A 85 21.73 0.34 -2.08
C PHE A 85 21.03 -0.99 -1.79
N ASN A 86 19.71 -0.92 -1.64
CA ASN A 86 18.85 -2.04 -1.31
C ASN A 86 18.08 -2.51 -2.55
N TRP A 87 17.79 -3.80 -2.65
CA TRP A 87 16.94 -4.39 -3.71
C TRP A 87 15.58 -3.69 -3.82
N PHE A 88 15.05 -3.18 -2.72
CA PHE A 88 13.80 -2.40 -2.71
C PHE A 88 13.89 -1.08 -3.48
N MET A 89 15.08 -0.49 -3.57
CA MET A 89 15.29 0.72 -4.38
C MET A 89 15.08 0.44 -5.87
N ILE A 90 15.62 -0.68 -6.36
CA ILE A 90 15.40 -1.11 -7.75
C ILE A 90 13.93 -1.42 -7.99
N LEU A 91 13.29 -2.11 -7.06
CA LEU A 91 11.87 -2.45 -7.13
C LEU A 91 11.00 -1.20 -7.12
N ALA A 92 11.35 -0.16 -6.37
CA ALA A 92 10.66 1.13 -6.37
C ALA A 92 10.76 1.84 -7.73
N PHE A 93 11.96 1.91 -8.32
CA PHE A 93 12.15 2.46 -9.66
C PHE A 93 11.41 1.66 -10.73
N ALA A 94 11.42 0.34 -10.64
CA ALA A 94 10.67 -0.54 -11.54
C ALA A 94 9.15 -0.31 -11.40
N ALA A 95 8.63 -0.21 -10.18
CA ALA A 95 7.23 0.08 -9.91
C ALA A 95 6.81 1.46 -10.46
N LEU A 96 7.68 2.46 -10.35
CA LEU A 96 7.45 3.79 -10.91
C LEU A 96 7.41 3.75 -12.45
N ALA A 97 8.36 3.05 -13.09
CA ALA A 97 8.39 2.88 -14.53
C ALA A 97 7.16 2.13 -15.06
N VAL A 98 6.79 1.03 -14.38
CA VAL A 98 5.58 0.26 -14.72
C VAL A 98 4.33 1.11 -14.51
N GLY A 99 4.22 1.86 -13.42
CA GLY A 99 3.12 2.76 -13.15
C GLY A 99 2.97 3.83 -14.22
N TRP A 100 4.09 4.42 -14.65
CA TRP A 100 4.10 5.39 -15.73
C TRP A 100 3.60 4.79 -17.06
N VAL A 101 4.09 3.61 -17.44
CA VAL A 101 3.64 2.91 -18.65
C VAL A 101 2.16 2.54 -18.55
N VAL A 102 1.71 2.01 -17.43
CA VAL A 102 0.31 1.61 -17.22
C VAL A 102 -0.62 2.82 -17.32
N LEU A 103 -0.28 3.94 -16.71
CA LEU A 103 -1.11 5.13 -16.71
C LEU A 103 -1.15 5.84 -18.08
N TYR A 104 0.02 6.01 -18.73
CA TYR A 104 0.09 6.84 -19.94
C TYR A 104 0.08 6.03 -21.25
N LYS A 105 0.45 4.76 -21.23
CA LYS A 105 0.55 3.94 -22.45
C LYS A 105 -0.55 2.89 -22.59
N THR A 106 -1.38 2.65 -21.56
CA THR A 106 -2.43 1.64 -21.63
C THR A 106 -3.83 2.24 -21.70
N ARG A 107 -4.75 1.48 -22.31
CA ARG A 107 -6.19 1.84 -22.36
C ARG A 107 -6.82 1.91 -20.98
N PHE A 108 -6.26 1.17 -20.01
CA PHE A 108 -6.71 1.19 -18.62
C PHE A 108 -6.41 2.54 -17.98
N GLY A 109 -5.18 3.05 -18.13
CA GLY A 109 -4.77 4.35 -17.58
C GLY A 109 -5.59 5.50 -18.16
N LEU A 110 -5.82 5.50 -19.48
CA LEU A 110 -6.65 6.52 -20.14
C LEU A 110 -8.09 6.55 -19.58
N ARG A 111 -8.70 5.37 -19.38
CA ARG A 111 -10.05 5.26 -18.78
C ARG A 111 -10.05 5.73 -17.32
N LEU A 112 -8.99 5.41 -16.57
CA LEU A 112 -8.85 5.82 -15.17
C LEU A 112 -8.74 7.35 -15.06
N MET A 113 -7.94 8.00 -15.92
CA MET A 113 -7.82 9.45 -15.98
C MET A 113 -9.15 10.12 -16.38
N ALA A 114 -9.82 9.60 -17.40
CA ALA A 114 -11.13 10.12 -17.82
C ALA A 114 -12.17 10.04 -16.69
N CYS A 115 -12.17 8.95 -15.91
CA CYS A 115 -13.04 8.81 -14.73
C CYS A 115 -12.66 9.78 -13.59
N GLY A 116 -11.40 10.27 -13.55
CA GLY A 116 -10.93 11.26 -12.57
C GLY A 116 -11.36 12.67 -12.93
N GLU A 117 -11.21 13.07 -14.19
CA GLU A 117 -11.52 14.43 -14.67
C GLU A 117 -13.04 14.68 -14.79
N HIS A 118 -13.72 13.82 -15.56
CA HIS A 118 -15.15 13.97 -15.83
C HIS A 118 -15.88 12.62 -15.72
N PRO A 119 -16.26 12.21 -14.49
CA PRO A 119 -16.91 10.92 -14.27
C PRO A 119 -18.24 10.77 -15.00
N GLN A 120 -19.02 11.87 -15.17
CA GLN A 120 -20.28 11.85 -15.90
C GLN A 120 -20.07 11.61 -17.40
N ALA A 121 -19.06 12.23 -17.99
CA ALA A 121 -18.71 12.02 -19.38
C ALA A 121 -18.18 10.60 -19.64
N ALA A 122 -17.42 10.03 -18.70
CA ALA A 122 -16.94 8.66 -18.79
C ALA A 122 -18.10 7.64 -18.72
N ASP A 123 -19.10 7.89 -17.89
CA ASP A 123 -20.29 7.05 -17.76
C ASP A 123 -21.16 7.07 -19.03
N SER A 124 -21.30 8.23 -19.67
CA SER A 124 -22.07 8.38 -20.91
C SER A 124 -21.47 7.59 -22.07
N VAL A 125 -20.18 7.34 -22.07
CA VAL A 125 -19.47 6.51 -23.07
C VAL A 125 -19.47 5.01 -22.69
N GLY A 126 -20.17 4.63 -21.60
CA GLY A 126 -20.32 3.24 -21.17
C GLY A 126 -19.16 2.70 -20.30
N ILE A 127 -18.31 3.58 -19.76
CA ILE A 127 -17.26 3.19 -18.83
C ILE A 127 -17.85 3.11 -17.42
N ASN A 128 -17.72 1.95 -16.78
CA ASN A 128 -18.19 1.79 -15.41
C ASN A 128 -17.24 2.51 -14.43
N VAL A 129 -17.57 3.75 -14.07
CA VAL A 129 -16.79 4.64 -13.22
C VAL A 129 -16.51 4.01 -11.84
N LYS A 130 -17.51 3.33 -11.24
CA LYS A 130 -17.31 2.68 -9.93
C LYS A 130 -16.23 1.62 -9.97
N LYS A 131 -16.27 0.71 -10.96
CA LYS A 131 -15.26 -0.33 -11.11
C LYS A 131 -13.86 0.24 -11.35
N MET A 132 -13.76 1.30 -12.14
CA MET A 132 -12.47 1.95 -12.42
C MET A 132 -11.89 2.61 -11.16
N ARG A 133 -12.70 3.27 -10.35
CA ARG A 133 -12.27 3.85 -9.07
C ARG A 133 -11.81 2.76 -8.09
N TYR A 134 -12.57 1.68 -7.93
CA TYR A 134 -12.17 0.56 -7.08
C TYR A 134 -10.82 -0.05 -7.52
N SER A 135 -10.64 -0.29 -8.82
CA SER A 135 -9.37 -0.85 -9.33
C SER A 135 -8.19 0.09 -9.09
N GLY A 136 -8.37 1.40 -9.27
CA GLY A 136 -7.33 2.40 -8.97
C GLY A 136 -6.92 2.40 -7.50
N VAL A 137 -7.90 2.39 -6.59
CA VAL A 137 -7.63 2.37 -5.14
C VAL A 137 -6.95 1.06 -4.71
N LEU A 138 -7.37 -0.10 -5.26
CA LEU A 138 -6.73 -1.38 -4.96
C LEU A 138 -5.27 -1.44 -5.42
N ILE A 139 -4.98 -0.96 -6.62
CA ILE A 139 -3.59 -0.89 -7.13
C ILE A 139 -2.76 0.05 -6.24
N SER A 140 -3.31 1.21 -5.87
CA SER A 140 -2.64 2.14 -4.95
C SER A 140 -2.36 1.49 -3.60
N GLY A 141 -3.32 0.73 -3.04
CA GLY A 141 -3.13 -0.01 -1.79
C GLY A 141 -2.07 -1.10 -1.87
N ALA A 142 -1.98 -1.80 -3.02
CA ALA A 142 -0.94 -2.79 -3.26
C ALA A 142 0.46 -2.17 -3.28
N VAL A 143 0.62 -1.05 -4.01
CA VAL A 143 1.89 -0.31 -4.06
C VAL A 143 2.23 0.30 -2.69
N GLY A 144 1.23 0.82 -1.96
CA GLY A 144 1.40 1.31 -0.60
C GLY A 144 1.86 0.22 0.38
N GLY A 145 1.34 -1.00 0.24
CA GLY A 145 1.79 -2.16 1.01
C GLY A 145 3.25 -2.52 0.72
N LEU A 146 3.67 -2.49 -0.54
CA LEU A 146 5.09 -2.67 -0.92
C LEU A 146 5.98 -1.58 -0.31
N GLY A 147 5.54 -0.31 -0.32
CA GLY A 147 6.27 0.79 0.29
C GLY A 147 6.42 0.63 1.81
N GLY A 148 5.41 0.07 2.48
CA GLY A 148 5.45 -0.22 3.91
C GLY A 148 6.55 -1.23 4.28
N ILE A 149 6.74 -2.28 3.51
CA ILE A 149 7.86 -3.22 3.72
C ILE A 149 9.20 -2.53 3.46
N ALA A 150 9.31 -1.80 2.36
CA ALA A 150 10.55 -1.10 2.02
C ALA A 150 11.01 -0.11 3.12
N TYR A 151 10.05 0.41 3.89
CA TYR A 151 10.35 1.30 5.02
C TYR A 151 10.86 0.54 6.26
N VAL A 152 10.43 -0.72 6.45
CA VAL A 152 10.78 -1.53 7.63
C VAL A 152 12.08 -2.31 7.42
N THR A 153 12.47 -2.60 6.18
CA THR A 153 13.70 -3.32 5.82
C THR A 153 14.87 -2.40 5.55
#